data_dcfef448fd7a752f9221412f6c826955
#
_entry.id   dcfef448fd7a752f9221412f6c826955
#
_cell.length_a   1.000
_cell.length_b   1.000
_cell.length_c   1.000
_cell.angle_alpha   90.00
_cell.angle_beta   90.00
_cell.angle_gamma   90.00
#
_symmetry.space_group_name_H-M   'P 1'
#
loop_
_entity.id
_entity.type
_entity.pdbx_description
1 polymer ?
#
loop_
_entity_poly.entity_id
_entity_poly.type
_entity_poly.pdbx_seq_one_letter_code
_entity_poly.pdbx_strand_id
1 'polypeptide(L)'
;TFLSPQCGLAHVRLNIIDLVTGHQPMRRVRGDHSCVIAYNGEIYNAPELKAELISEGEQFLTSGDTEVILAGFMRCGPSFIKKLNGIFAIALWDESCQTLHLFRDRLGVKPLFYTKKDETTIFSSEIKGLFAYPDIVPELDRNSLNEIFALGPAKTYGKGVFKNILEVLPGEHISISHTSFKRQFYWKLSSCLHADSPSDTIEKTRWLLTDSIKKQMLSDVPICT
;
A
#
# COMPACT_ATOMS: atom_id res chain seq x y z
N THR A 1 13.37 0.44 -11.96
CA THR A 1 13.90 -0.55 -11.00
C THR A 1 14.89 0.10 -10.04
N PHE A 2 14.94 -0.40 -8.80
CA PHE A 2 15.93 -0.10 -7.79
C PHE A 2 16.56 -1.41 -7.32
N LEU A 3 17.88 -1.46 -7.14
CA LEU A 3 18.60 -2.63 -6.68
C LEU A 3 19.66 -2.22 -5.64
N SER A 4 19.67 -2.91 -4.52
CA SER A 4 20.72 -2.89 -3.50
C SER A 4 21.07 -4.33 -3.11
N PRO A 5 22.14 -4.57 -2.35
CA PRO A 5 22.46 -5.93 -1.90
C PRO A 5 21.36 -6.62 -1.10
N GLN A 6 20.49 -5.86 -0.42
CA GLN A 6 19.46 -6.38 0.48
C GLN A 6 18.03 -6.24 -0.06
N CYS A 7 17.80 -5.36 -1.04
CA CYS A 7 16.45 -5.09 -1.54
C CYS A 7 16.42 -4.77 -3.03
N GLY A 8 15.48 -5.39 -3.75
CA GLY A 8 15.14 -5.06 -5.12
C GLY A 8 13.70 -4.61 -5.22
N LEU A 9 13.45 -3.45 -5.85
CA LEU A 9 12.12 -2.95 -6.15
C LEU A 9 11.95 -2.71 -7.64
N ALA A 10 10.84 -3.16 -8.19
CA ALA A 10 10.45 -2.88 -9.57
C ALA A 10 9.00 -2.42 -9.61
N HIS A 11 8.69 -1.52 -10.54
CA HIS A 11 7.35 -1.00 -10.73
C HIS A 11 7.06 -0.78 -12.22
N VAL A 12 5.84 -1.17 -12.63
CA VAL A 12 5.27 -0.83 -13.93
C VAL A 12 4.10 0.09 -13.68
N ARG A 13 4.16 1.32 -14.19
CA ARG A 13 3.23 2.38 -13.87
C ARG A 13 2.21 2.60 -15.00
N LEU A 14 0.93 2.64 -14.64
CA LEU A 14 -0.11 3.30 -15.41
C LEU A 14 -0.22 4.74 -14.90
N ASN A 15 0.12 5.73 -15.73
CA ASN A 15 0.16 7.13 -15.30
C ASN A 15 -1.25 7.73 -15.29
N ILE A 16 -1.75 8.12 -14.11
CA ILE A 16 -3.04 8.78 -13.91
C ILE A 16 -2.82 10.18 -13.31
N ILE A 17 -1.89 10.32 -12.36
CA ILE A 17 -1.49 11.58 -11.72
C ILE A 17 0.01 11.76 -11.93
N ASP A 18 0.48 12.99 -12.15
CA ASP A 18 1.89 13.34 -12.38
C ASP A 18 2.52 12.50 -13.51
N LEU A 19 2.11 12.78 -14.73
CA LEU A 19 2.53 12.01 -15.92
C LEU A 19 4.03 12.08 -16.20
N VAL A 20 4.73 13.11 -15.71
CA VAL A 20 6.11 13.43 -16.09
C VAL A 20 7.12 13.07 -14.99
N THR A 21 6.86 13.46 -13.73
CA THR A 21 7.88 13.41 -12.65
C THR A 21 7.65 12.28 -11.65
N GLY A 22 6.51 11.61 -11.67
CA GLY A 22 6.12 10.55 -10.73
C GLY A 22 6.76 9.19 -10.99
N HIS A 23 8.02 9.12 -11.43
CA HIS A 23 8.71 7.84 -11.69
C HIS A 23 8.82 6.98 -10.43
N GLN A 24 8.63 5.66 -10.59
CA GLN A 24 8.78 4.66 -9.53
C GLN A 24 9.69 3.50 -9.97
N PRO A 25 10.44 2.88 -9.06
CA PRO A 25 10.57 3.24 -7.64
C PRO A 25 11.16 4.63 -7.46
N MET A 26 10.61 5.41 -6.49
CA MET A 26 11.06 6.75 -6.18
C MET A 26 11.96 6.72 -4.95
N ARG A 27 13.11 7.41 -5.04
CA ARG A 27 14.07 7.54 -3.94
C ARG A 27 14.09 8.96 -3.41
N ARG A 28 14.12 9.12 -2.08
CA ARG A 28 14.30 10.40 -1.41
C ARG A 28 15.41 10.30 -0.35
N VAL A 29 16.22 11.35 -0.27
CA VAL A 29 17.31 11.45 0.68
C VAL A 29 17.13 12.71 1.52
N ARG A 30 17.32 12.60 2.84
CA ARG A 30 17.27 13.70 3.79
C ARG A 30 18.40 13.53 4.81
N GLY A 31 19.49 14.28 4.64
CA GLY A 31 20.73 14.03 5.42
C GLY A 31 21.23 12.60 5.17
N ASP A 32 21.43 11.85 6.25
CA ASP A 32 21.87 10.45 6.19
C ASP A 32 20.71 9.45 6.07
N HIS A 33 19.47 9.92 6.08
CA HIS A 33 18.28 9.06 5.92
C HIS A 33 17.88 8.98 4.45
N SER A 34 17.73 7.77 3.95
CA SER A 34 17.34 7.48 2.58
C SER A 34 16.27 6.40 2.52
N CYS A 35 15.23 6.66 1.75
CA CYS A 35 14.13 5.71 1.54
C CYS A 35 13.79 5.59 0.06
N VAL A 36 13.33 4.40 -0.33
CA VAL A 36 12.85 4.09 -1.68
C VAL A 36 11.46 3.48 -1.60
N ILE A 37 10.54 3.96 -2.43
CA ILE A 37 9.16 3.48 -2.47
C ILE A 37 8.79 2.92 -3.84
N ALA A 38 8.06 1.78 -3.84
CA ALA A 38 7.24 1.31 -4.94
C ALA A 38 5.78 1.25 -4.42
N TYR A 39 4.87 1.91 -5.13
CA TYR A 39 3.52 2.16 -4.66
C TYR A 39 2.52 1.97 -5.79
N ASN A 40 1.49 1.17 -5.55
CA ASN A 40 0.35 0.98 -6.42
C ASN A 40 -0.90 1.49 -5.71
N GLY A 41 -1.48 2.58 -6.18
CA GLY A 41 -2.66 3.15 -5.55
C GLY A 41 -2.88 4.61 -5.87
N GLU A 42 -3.71 5.25 -5.04
CA GLU A 42 -4.05 6.65 -5.10
C GLU A 42 -4.37 7.18 -3.71
N ILE A 43 -3.76 8.32 -3.34
CA ILE A 43 -3.97 8.99 -2.05
C ILE A 43 -4.81 10.23 -2.27
N TYR A 44 -6.08 10.17 -1.91
CA TYR A 44 -7.09 11.20 -2.15
C TYR A 44 -6.86 12.49 -1.37
N ASN A 45 -6.22 12.42 -0.21
CA ASN A 45 -5.86 13.58 0.61
C ASN A 45 -4.36 13.96 0.48
N ALA A 46 -3.72 13.59 -0.62
CA ALA A 46 -2.33 13.96 -0.85
C ALA A 46 -2.11 15.49 -0.90
N PRO A 47 -2.99 16.31 -1.50
CA PRO A 47 -2.84 17.76 -1.50
C PRO A 47 -2.80 18.36 -0.09
N GLU A 48 -3.70 17.94 0.79
CA GLU A 48 -3.77 18.42 2.18
C GLU A 48 -2.53 18.00 2.97
N LEU A 49 -2.12 16.74 2.84
CA LEU A 49 -0.90 16.23 3.50
C LEU A 49 0.35 16.92 2.99
N LYS A 50 0.42 17.22 1.69
CA LYS A 50 1.52 17.98 1.10
C LYS A 50 1.60 19.38 1.68
N ALA A 51 0.47 20.09 1.80
CA ALA A 51 0.41 21.41 2.40
C ALA A 51 0.85 21.39 3.87
N GLU A 52 0.43 20.37 4.65
CA GLU A 52 0.88 20.16 6.03
C GLU A 52 2.41 20.00 6.08
N LEU A 53 2.97 19.10 5.28
CA LEU A 53 4.41 18.85 5.25
C LEU A 53 5.22 20.07 4.79
N ILE A 54 4.73 20.86 3.85
CA ILE A 54 5.35 22.11 3.41
C ILE A 54 5.37 23.13 4.57
N SER A 55 4.27 23.25 5.32
CA SER A 55 4.21 24.14 6.50
C SER A 55 5.22 23.74 7.59
N GLU A 56 5.61 22.47 7.61
CA GLU A 56 6.61 21.91 8.52
C GLU A 56 8.04 21.94 7.93
N GLY A 57 8.24 22.58 6.77
CA GLY A 57 9.55 22.82 6.16
C GLY A 57 9.99 21.77 5.13
N GLU A 58 9.12 20.82 4.70
CA GLU A 58 9.44 19.89 3.64
C GLU A 58 9.37 20.56 2.26
N GLN A 59 10.28 20.17 1.37
CA GLN A 59 10.30 20.60 -0.03
C GLN A 59 9.95 19.43 -0.93
N PHE A 60 9.22 19.71 -2.01
CA PHE A 60 8.75 18.71 -2.97
C PHE A 60 9.27 19.04 -4.37
N LEU A 61 9.63 18.01 -5.10
CA LEU A 61 10.13 18.10 -6.48
C LEU A 61 9.06 17.70 -7.50
N THR A 62 8.05 16.94 -7.04
CA THR A 62 6.97 16.39 -7.89
C THR A 62 5.61 16.85 -7.42
N SER A 63 4.60 16.71 -8.26
CA SER A 63 3.21 16.97 -7.90
C SER A 63 2.49 15.71 -7.38
N GLY A 64 3.11 14.53 -7.53
CA GLY A 64 2.50 13.24 -7.25
C GLY A 64 2.38 12.91 -5.75
N ASP A 65 1.44 12.03 -5.46
CA ASP A 65 1.17 11.50 -4.12
C ASP A 65 2.29 10.58 -3.60
N THR A 66 3.04 9.94 -4.50
CA THR A 66 4.19 9.07 -4.15
C THR A 66 5.23 9.80 -3.32
N GLU A 67 5.57 11.04 -3.70
CA GLU A 67 6.54 11.84 -2.93
C GLU A 67 5.97 12.27 -1.57
N VAL A 68 4.67 12.51 -1.47
CA VAL A 68 3.99 12.86 -0.21
C VAL A 68 4.09 11.69 0.78
N ILE A 69 3.82 10.45 0.32
CA ILE A 69 3.98 9.27 1.16
C ILE A 69 5.41 9.15 1.68
N LEU A 70 6.38 9.31 0.77
CA LEU A 70 7.80 9.13 1.07
C LEU A 70 8.31 10.20 2.04
N ALA A 71 7.97 11.48 1.80
CA ALA A 71 8.33 12.59 2.69
C ALA A 71 7.71 12.44 4.09
N GLY A 72 6.44 12.10 4.16
CA GLY A 72 5.74 11.88 5.42
C GLY A 72 6.27 10.68 6.20
N PHE A 73 6.60 9.58 5.50
CA PHE A 73 7.23 8.42 6.14
C PHE A 73 8.61 8.77 6.70
N MET A 74 9.46 9.46 5.95
CA MET A 74 10.79 9.86 6.41
C MET A 74 10.75 10.80 7.63
N ARG A 75 9.66 11.55 7.79
CA ARG A 75 9.48 12.46 8.92
C ARG A 75 8.87 11.79 10.15
N CYS A 76 7.82 11.00 9.97
CA CYS A 76 6.98 10.46 11.04
C CYS A 76 7.07 8.92 11.18
N GLY A 77 7.88 8.27 10.33
CA GLY A 77 7.97 6.82 10.29
C GLY A 77 6.66 6.14 9.85
N PRO A 78 6.49 4.86 10.19
CA PRO A 78 5.32 4.06 9.83
C PRO A 78 3.97 4.64 10.30
N SER A 79 3.98 5.52 11.31
CA SER A 79 2.77 6.16 11.85
C SER A 79 2.10 7.10 10.86
N PHE A 80 2.84 7.65 9.90
CA PHE A 80 2.31 8.53 8.85
C PHE A 80 1.23 7.85 8.01
N ILE A 81 1.35 6.54 7.78
CA ILE A 81 0.39 5.78 6.97
C ILE A 81 -1.04 5.85 7.51
N LYS A 82 -1.21 6.08 8.81
CA LYS A 82 -2.53 6.28 9.42
C LYS A 82 -3.25 7.54 8.93
N LYS A 83 -2.50 8.55 8.46
CA LYS A 83 -3.06 9.80 7.92
C LYS A 83 -3.56 9.65 6.48
N LEU A 84 -3.09 8.64 5.73
CA LEU A 84 -3.45 8.44 4.34
C LEU A 84 -4.94 8.10 4.21
N ASN A 85 -5.62 8.80 3.32
CA ASN A 85 -6.96 8.46 2.84
C ASN A 85 -6.84 8.08 1.36
N GLY A 86 -7.01 6.80 1.06
CA GLY A 86 -6.80 6.30 -0.29
C GLY A 86 -6.84 4.78 -0.38
N ILE A 87 -6.58 4.27 -1.56
CA ILE A 87 -6.43 2.85 -1.88
C ILE A 87 -4.97 2.60 -2.25
N PHE A 88 -4.31 1.66 -1.60
CA PHE A 88 -2.87 1.47 -1.81
C PHE A 88 -2.30 0.11 -1.41
N ALA A 89 -1.28 -0.28 -2.14
CA ALA A 89 -0.29 -1.27 -1.75
C ALA A 89 1.09 -0.59 -1.83
N ILE A 90 1.79 -0.49 -0.71
CA ILE A 90 3.07 0.21 -0.59
C ILE A 90 4.16 -0.78 -0.21
N ALA A 91 5.27 -0.74 -0.94
CA ALA A 91 6.55 -1.31 -0.53
C ALA A 91 7.56 -0.17 -0.36
N LEU A 92 8.04 0.05 0.85
CA LEU A 92 8.97 1.10 1.20
C LEU A 92 10.22 0.49 1.83
N TRP A 93 11.36 0.71 1.20
CA TRP A 93 12.66 0.31 1.69
C TRP A 93 13.34 1.47 2.40
N ASP A 94 13.57 1.35 3.70
CA ASP A 94 14.38 2.26 4.48
C ASP A 94 15.83 1.79 4.44
N GLU A 95 16.64 2.49 3.65
CA GLU A 95 18.06 2.15 3.46
C GLU A 95 18.87 2.36 4.74
N SER A 96 18.47 3.30 5.62
CA SER A 96 19.20 3.66 6.81
C SER A 96 19.10 2.61 7.92
N CYS A 97 17.93 1.98 8.07
CA CYS A 97 17.75 0.88 9.02
C CYS A 97 17.62 -0.48 8.35
N GLN A 98 17.82 -0.57 7.02
CA GLN A 98 17.75 -1.79 6.22
C GLN A 98 16.45 -2.58 6.49
N THR A 99 15.32 -1.89 6.44
CA THR A 99 14.01 -2.45 6.73
C THR A 99 13.05 -2.22 5.57
N LEU A 100 12.45 -3.29 5.07
CA LEU A 100 11.36 -3.25 4.12
C LEU A 100 10.04 -3.14 4.90
N HIS A 101 9.23 -2.16 4.52
CA HIS A 101 7.88 -1.97 5.02
C HIS A 101 6.86 -2.25 3.91
N LEU A 102 5.95 -3.17 4.17
CA LEU A 102 4.81 -3.44 3.30
C LEU A 102 3.53 -2.96 3.99
N PHE A 103 2.75 -2.14 3.30
CA PHE A 103 1.46 -1.66 3.81
C PHE A 103 0.36 -1.93 2.79
N ARG A 104 -0.80 -2.28 3.29
CA ARG A 104 -2.00 -2.40 2.48
C ARG A 104 -3.09 -1.47 3.00
N ASP A 105 -3.88 -0.88 2.12
CA ASP A 105 -4.95 0.03 2.48
C ASP A 105 -5.98 -0.57 3.45
N ARG A 106 -6.80 0.29 4.06
CA ARG A 106 -7.73 -0.09 5.14
C ARG A 106 -8.73 -1.17 4.73
N LEU A 107 -9.20 -1.16 3.48
CA LEU A 107 -10.20 -2.09 2.97
C LEU A 107 -9.58 -3.18 2.08
N GLY A 108 -8.26 -3.10 1.80
CA GLY A 108 -7.56 -4.05 0.96
C GLY A 108 -7.94 -3.97 -0.52
N VAL A 109 -8.28 -2.77 -1.00
CA VAL A 109 -8.68 -2.55 -2.40
C VAL A 109 -7.52 -2.88 -3.34
N LYS A 110 -6.30 -2.43 -3.02
CA LYS A 110 -5.12 -2.81 -3.79
C LYS A 110 -4.54 -4.11 -3.28
N PRO A 111 -4.30 -5.10 -4.16
CA PRO A 111 -3.74 -6.39 -3.75
C PRO A 111 -2.26 -6.28 -3.42
N LEU A 112 -1.81 -7.07 -2.44
CA LEU A 112 -0.40 -7.24 -2.12
C LEU A 112 -0.16 -8.65 -1.59
N PHE A 113 0.58 -9.45 -2.35
CA PHE A 113 0.91 -10.82 -2.01
C PHE A 113 2.38 -10.94 -1.68
N TYR A 114 2.71 -11.93 -0.85
CA TYR A 114 4.09 -12.26 -0.54
C TYR A 114 4.27 -13.74 -0.30
N THR A 115 5.51 -14.17 -0.43
CA THR A 115 5.98 -15.51 -0.06
C THR A 115 7.39 -15.41 0.51
N LYS A 116 7.81 -16.46 1.19
CA LYS A 116 9.17 -16.60 1.68
C LYS A 116 9.83 -17.79 1.01
N LYS A 117 11.04 -17.58 0.54
CA LYS A 117 11.93 -18.62 0.05
C LYS A 117 13.28 -18.44 0.74
N ASP A 118 13.64 -19.39 1.57
CA ASP A 118 14.81 -19.32 2.43
C ASP A 118 14.81 -18.02 3.26
N GLU A 119 15.86 -17.22 3.22
CA GLU A 119 15.94 -15.92 3.90
C GLU A 119 15.33 -14.75 3.08
N THR A 120 14.82 -15.02 1.88
CA THR A 120 14.30 -14.00 0.98
C THR A 120 12.79 -13.89 1.09
N THR A 121 12.29 -12.66 1.24
CA THR A 121 10.85 -12.35 1.09
C THR A 121 10.61 -11.76 -0.28
N ILE A 122 9.73 -12.39 -1.04
CA ILE A 122 9.31 -11.94 -2.37
C ILE A 122 7.88 -11.41 -2.26
N PHE A 123 7.59 -10.27 -2.86
CA PHE A 123 6.26 -9.67 -2.84
C PHE A 123 5.87 -9.09 -4.21
N SER A 124 4.57 -9.01 -4.46
CA SER A 124 4.03 -8.49 -5.72
C SER A 124 2.56 -8.08 -5.56
N SER A 125 2.09 -7.14 -6.36
CA SER A 125 0.66 -6.83 -6.47
C SER A 125 -0.14 -7.96 -7.12
N GLU A 126 0.50 -8.81 -7.94
CA GLU A 126 -0.15 -9.95 -8.59
C GLU A 126 0.59 -11.24 -8.29
N ILE A 127 -0.14 -12.34 -8.05
CA ILE A 127 0.46 -13.65 -7.73
C ILE A 127 1.40 -14.13 -8.84
N LYS A 128 1.06 -13.86 -10.12
CA LYS A 128 1.94 -14.24 -11.24
C LYS A 128 3.33 -13.62 -11.16
N GLY A 129 3.45 -12.43 -10.54
CA GLY A 129 4.75 -11.78 -10.33
C GLY A 129 5.63 -12.53 -9.35
N LEU A 130 5.07 -13.27 -8.40
CA LEU A 130 5.82 -14.12 -7.48
C LEU A 130 6.43 -15.33 -8.20
N PHE A 131 5.71 -15.88 -9.19
CA PHE A 131 6.18 -17.02 -9.98
C PHE A 131 7.27 -16.66 -10.99
N ALA A 132 7.56 -15.38 -11.20
CA ALA A 132 8.71 -14.94 -11.97
C ALA A 132 10.03 -15.13 -11.22
N TYR A 133 9.98 -15.29 -9.89
CA TYR A 133 11.18 -15.61 -9.10
C TYR A 133 11.55 -17.09 -9.25
N PRO A 134 12.83 -17.42 -9.48
CA PRO A 134 13.27 -18.81 -9.60
C PRO A 134 12.84 -19.64 -8.39
N ASP A 135 12.46 -20.90 -8.63
CA ASP A 135 12.04 -21.89 -7.63
C ASP A 135 10.72 -21.60 -6.89
N ILE A 136 9.99 -20.54 -7.24
CA ILE A 136 8.62 -20.38 -6.79
C ILE A 136 7.69 -20.90 -7.87
N VAL A 137 7.11 -22.07 -7.62
CA VAL A 137 6.19 -22.75 -8.55
C VAL A 137 4.75 -22.64 -8.10
N PRO A 138 3.77 -22.57 -9.02
CA PRO A 138 2.34 -22.57 -8.69
C PRO A 138 1.90 -23.97 -8.22
N GLU A 139 2.06 -24.24 -6.93
CA GLU A 139 1.66 -25.51 -6.31
C GLU A 139 0.29 -25.35 -5.62
N LEU A 140 -0.62 -26.31 -5.87
CA LEU A 140 -1.88 -26.41 -5.16
C LEU A 140 -1.79 -27.57 -4.15
N ASP A 141 -2.15 -27.29 -2.93
CA ASP A 141 -2.32 -28.30 -1.89
C ASP A 141 -3.81 -28.61 -1.64
N ARG A 142 -4.09 -29.48 -0.68
CA ARG A 142 -5.47 -29.83 -0.32
C ARG A 142 -6.28 -28.63 0.13
N ASN A 143 -5.66 -27.67 0.83
CA ASN A 143 -6.34 -26.45 1.29
C ASN A 143 -6.68 -25.54 0.09
N SER A 144 -5.75 -25.40 -0.85
CA SER A 144 -5.96 -24.67 -2.11
C SER A 144 -7.16 -25.20 -2.88
N LEU A 145 -7.23 -26.53 -3.03
CA LEU A 145 -8.36 -27.21 -3.72
C LEU A 145 -9.67 -26.99 -2.96
N ASN A 146 -9.66 -27.11 -1.63
CA ASN A 146 -10.84 -26.84 -0.81
C ASN A 146 -11.33 -25.39 -0.98
N GLU A 147 -10.41 -24.41 -1.03
CA GLU A 147 -10.79 -23.02 -1.28
C GLU A 147 -11.44 -22.82 -2.65
N ILE A 148 -10.84 -23.38 -3.70
CA ILE A 148 -11.37 -23.27 -5.07
C ILE A 148 -12.78 -23.87 -5.17
N PHE A 149 -12.99 -25.07 -4.61
CA PHE A 149 -14.27 -25.77 -4.75
C PHE A 149 -15.34 -25.32 -3.76
N ALA A 150 -14.98 -24.88 -2.55
CA ALA A 150 -15.94 -24.49 -1.53
C ALA A 150 -16.28 -23.00 -1.55
N LEU A 151 -15.32 -22.12 -1.89
CA LEU A 151 -15.48 -20.68 -1.86
C LEU A 151 -15.65 -20.03 -3.24
N GLY A 152 -15.41 -20.79 -4.31
CA GLY A 152 -15.48 -20.26 -5.68
C GLY A 152 -14.50 -19.12 -5.90
N PRO A 153 -14.98 -17.92 -6.34
CA PRO A 153 -14.10 -16.78 -6.59
C PRO A 153 -13.58 -16.10 -5.31
N ALA A 154 -14.16 -16.43 -4.15
CA ALA A 154 -13.68 -15.96 -2.86
C ALA A 154 -12.47 -16.78 -2.39
N LYS A 155 -11.75 -16.26 -1.42
CA LYS A 155 -10.60 -16.93 -0.79
C LYS A 155 -10.59 -16.70 0.70
N THR A 156 -9.91 -17.58 1.42
CA THR A 156 -9.69 -17.39 2.84
C THR A 156 -8.83 -16.14 3.06
N TYR A 157 -9.24 -15.33 4.01
CA TYR A 157 -8.59 -14.08 4.35
C TYR A 157 -7.11 -14.28 4.66
N GLY A 158 -6.25 -13.54 3.95
CA GLY A 158 -4.79 -13.61 4.09
C GLY A 158 -4.09 -14.73 3.31
N LYS A 159 -4.82 -15.52 2.53
CA LYS A 159 -4.23 -16.57 1.68
C LYS A 159 -4.30 -16.20 0.20
N GLY A 160 -3.34 -16.66 -0.57
CA GLY A 160 -3.22 -16.44 -2.01
C GLY A 160 -3.66 -17.61 -2.88
N VAL A 161 -4.44 -18.55 -2.39
CA VAL A 161 -4.88 -19.79 -3.07
C VAL A 161 -3.75 -20.80 -3.25
N PHE A 162 -2.61 -20.42 -3.79
CA PHE A 162 -1.46 -21.33 -3.95
C PHE A 162 -0.73 -21.56 -2.63
N LYS A 163 -0.15 -22.72 -2.49
CA LYS A 163 0.66 -23.13 -1.32
C LYS A 163 1.76 -22.09 -1.05
N ASN A 164 1.91 -21.70 0.21
CA ASN A 164 2.91 -20.73 0.68
C ASN A 164 2.78 -19.30 0.10
N ILE A 165 1.75 -19.00 -0.69
CA ILE A 165 1.44 -17.64 -1.11
C ILE A 165 0.48 -17.03 -0.08
N LEU A 166 0.89 -15.90 0.48
CA LEU A 166 0.15 -15.16 1.49
C LEU A 166 -0.23 -13.77 0.98
N GLU A 167 -1.26 -13.21 1.56
CA GLU A 167 -1.72 -11.86 1.28
C GLU A 167 -1.46 -10.97 2.50
N VAL A 168 -0.97 -9.76 2.26
CA VAL A 168 -0.97 -8.72 3.29
C VAL A 168 -2.41 -8.33 3.57
N LEU A 169 -2.80 -8.34 4.84
CA LEU A 169 -4.20 -8.09 5.22
C LEU A 169 -4.58 -6.62 5.09
N PRO A 170 -5.87 -6.29 4.87
CA PRO A 170 -6.35 -4.92 4.93
C PRO A 170 -5.96 -4.24 6.24
N GLY A 171 -5.44 -3.00 6.16
CA GLY A 171 -4.97 -2.25 7.33
C GLY A 171 -3.73 -2.82 8.02
N GLU A 172 -3.02 -3.75 7.38
CA GLU A 172 -1.82 -4.37 7.92
C GLU A 172 -0.55 -3.66 7.44
N HIS A 173 0.44 -3.68 8.32
CA HIS A 173 1.82 -3.32 8.11
C HIS A 173 2.72 -4.50 8.43
N ILE A 174 3.56 -4.90 7.49
CA ILE A 174 4.63 -5.88 7.70
C ILE A 174 5.97 -5.15 7.65
N SER A 175 6.80 -5.30 8.66
CA SER A 175 8.19 -4.81 8.64
C SER A 175 9.16 -5.99 8.64
N ILE A 176 10.14 -5.94 7.74
CA ILE A 176 11.06 -7.02 7.43
C ILE A 176 12.47 -6.48 7.44
N SER A 177 13.29 -6.99 8.34
CA SER A 177 14.74 -6.75 8.39
C SER A 177 15.47 -8.09 8.38
N HIS A 178 16.81 -8.07 8.34
CA HIS A 178 17.61 -9.30 8.40
C HIS A 178 17.29 -10.17 9.63
N THR A 179 16.95 -9.55 10.77
CA THR A 179 16.72 -10.26 12.03
C THR A 179 15.25 -10.33 12.46
N SER A 180 14.33 -9.73 11.70
CA SER A 180 12.96 -9.53 12.19
C SER A 180 11.94 -9.57 11.05
N PHE A 181 10.83 -10.27 11.30
CA PHE A 181 9.62 -10.23 10.49
C PHE A 181 8.44 -9.97 11.43
N LYS A 182 7.93 -8.73 11.42
CA LYS A 182 6.85 -8.30 12.31
C LYS A 182 5.61 -7.93 11.51
N ARG A 183 4.46 -8.38 11.99
CA ARG A 183 3.14 -8.05 11.45
C ARG A 183 2.35 -7.27 12.48
N GLN A 184 1.72 -6.17 12.07
CA GLN A 184 0.87 -5.36 12.94
C GLN A 184 -0.21 -4.66 12.13
N PHE A 185 -1.37 -4.45 12.75
CA PHE A 185 -2.40 -3.64 12.13
C PHE A 185 -2.19 -2.17 12.49
N TYR A 186 -2.09 -1.31 11.49
CA TYR A 186 -2.13 0.14 11.70
C TYR A 186 -3.56 0.66 11.75
N TRP A 187 -4.53 -0.11 11.21
CA TRP A 187 -5.96 0.19 11.25
C TRP A 187 -6.78 -1.09 11.32
N LYS A 188 -7.90 -1.04 12.04
CA LYS A 188 -8.93 -2.10 12.09
C LYS A 188 -10.31 -1.45 12.10
N LEU A 189 -11.25 -2.08 11.40
CA LEU A 189 -12.65 -1.69 11.49
C LEU A 189 -13.16 -1.94 12.91
N SER A 190 -13.77 -0.93 13.49
CA SER A 190 -14.42 -1.02 14.80
C SER A 190 -15.87 -0.58 14.68
N SER A 191 -16.76 -1.27 15.40
CA SER A 191 -18.15 -0.88 15.55
C SER A 191 -18.31 -0.04 16.80
N CYS A 192 -19.06 1.05 16.70
CA CYS A 192 -19.43 1.88 17.83
C CYS A 192 -20.90 2.29 17.72
N LEU A 193 -21.54 2.48 18.87
CA LEU A 193 -22.87 3.09 18.91
C LEU A 193 -22.74 4.58 18.58
N HIS A 194 -23.68 5.10 17.83
CA HIS A 194 -23.81 6.53 17.60
C HIS A 194 -25.14 7.05 18.14
N ALA A 195 -25.16 8.32 18.53
CA ALA A 195 -26.32 8.99 19.13
C ALA A 195 -27.04 9.96 18.17
N ASP A 196 -26.64 9.96 16.90
CA ASP A 196 -27.25 10.84 15.88
C ASP A 196 -28.71 10.44 15.66
N SER A 197 -29.58 11.42 15.38
CA SER A 197 -30.95 11.17 14.96
C SER A 197 -30.99 10.49 13.58
N PRO A 198 -32.11 9.87 13.17
CA PRO A 198 -32.23 9.29 11.83
C PRO A 198 -32.00 10.32 10.71
N SER A 199 -32.49 11.57 10.86
CA SER A 199 -32.26 12.64 9.89
C SER A 199 -30.79 13.04 9.79
N ASP A 200 -30.12 13.25 10.92
CA ASP A 200 -28.70 13.59 10.97
C ASP A 200 -27.83 12.46 10.37
N THR A 201 -28.21 11.22 10.65
CA THR A 201 -27.53 10.03 10.07
C THR A 201 -27.61 10.02 8.54
N ILE A 202 -28.81 10.33 7.98
CA ILE A 202 -29.03 10.40 6.53
C ILE A 202 -28.19 11.54 5.92
N GLU A 203 -28.23 12.73 6.52
CA GLU A 203 -27.46 13.89 6.02
C GLU A 203 -25.95 13.62 6.08
N LYS A 204 -25.47 13.10 7.19
CA LYS A 204 -24.05 12.75 7.38
C LYS A 204 -23.59 11.67 6.39
N THR A 205 -24.41 10.64 6.19
CA THR A 205 -24.13 9.57 5.21
C THR A 205 -24.07 10.15 3.79
N ARG A 206 -25.02 11.00 3.41
CA ARG A 206 -25.04 11.67 2.11
C ARG A 206 -23.80 12.53 1.91
N TRP A 207 -23.43 13.29 2.95
CA TRP A 207 -22.22 14.12 2.90
C TRP A 207 -20.96 13.26 2.72
N LEU A 208 -20.78 12.20 3.53
CA LEU A 208 -19.63 11.30 3.45
C LEU A 208 -19.51 10.64 2.07
N LEU A 209 -20.63 10.17 1.52
CA LEU A 209 -20.66 9.56 0.19
C LEU A 209 -20.27 10.58 -0.90
N THR A 210 -20.83 11.78 -0.84
CA THR A 210 -20.53 12.83 -1.81
C THR A 210 -19.06 13.28 -1.71
N ASP A 211 -18.54 13.46 -0.51
CA ASP A 211 -17.12 13.81 -0.26
C ASP A 211 -16.19 12.73 -0.78
N SER A 212 -16.52 11.46 -0.50
CA SER A 212 -15.73 10.31 -1.00
C SER A 212 -15.67 10.27 -2.53
N ILE A 213 -16.82 10.45 -3.20
CA ILE A 213 -16.88 10.50 -4.67
C ILE A 213 -16.06 11.67 -5.21
N LYS A 214 -16.21 12.87 -4.65
CA LYS A 214 -15.45 14.04 -5.09
C LYS A 214 -13.95 13.86 -4.98
N LYS A 215 -13.46 13.25 -3.89
CA LYS A 215 -12.05 12.99 -3.67
C LYS A 215 -11.49 11.96 -4.65
N GLN A 216 -12.30 10.97 -5.05
CA GLN A 216 -11.91 9.95 -6.02
C GLN A 216 -11.96 10.44 -7.48
N MET A 217 -12.49 11.63 -7.73
CA MET A 217 -12.48 12.26 -9.06
C MET A 217 -11.22 13.09 -9.34
N LEU A 218 -10.23 13.10 -8.43
CA LEU A 218 -8.94 13.75 -8.68
C LEU A 218 -8.16 12.96 -9.73
N SER A 219 -7.93 13.57 -10.89
CA SER A 219 -7.19 12.94 -11.99
C SER A 219 -6.68 13.99 -12.96
N ASP A 220 -5.46 13.79 -13.47
CA ASP A 220 -4.87 14.58 -14.55
C ASP A 220 -5.30 14.08 -15.94
N VAL A 221 -6.10 13.02 -16.00
CA VAL A 221 -6.64 12.43 -17.24
C VAL A 221 -8.18 12.38 -17.19
N PRO A 222 -8.87 12.33 -18.35
CA PRO A 222 -10.33 12.21 -18.39
C PRO A 222 -10.82 10.96 -17.64
N ILE A 223 -11.82 11.14 -16.77
CA ILE A 223 -12.48 10.06 -16.04
C ILE A 223 -13.79 9.73 -16.75
N CYS A 224 -14.04 8.45 -17.01
CA CYS A 224 -15.33 7.93 -17.43
C CYS A 224 -16.06 7.32 -16.23
N THR A 225 -17.34 7.61 -16.10
CA THR A 225 -18.25 7.00 -15.11
C THR A 225 -19.22 6.08 -15.81
#